data_4a6e05929329d0d3554a5abece83c550
#
_entry.id   4a6e05929329d0d3554a5abece83c550
#
_cell.length_a   1.000
_cell.length_b   1.000
_cell.length_c   1.000
_cell.angle_alpha   90.00
_cell.angle_beta   90.00
_cell.angle_gamma   90.00
#
_symmetry.space_group_name_H-M   'P 1'
#
loop_
_entity.id
_entity.type
_entity.pdbx_description
1 polymer ?
#
loop_
_entity_poly.entity_id
_entity_poly.type
_entity_poly.pdbx_seq_one_letter_code
_entity_poly.pdbx_strand_id
1 'polypeptide(L)'
;MPIGPNYIETRNLLKGLGLNTVCEEAKCPNIGDCWERKTATFMILGDVCTRACRYCAVSSGKPLELDPNEPENLASAVSILGLDYVVITSVDRDDLCDGGASVFANCINSIREKAPHCQIEVLTPDFAGNFDALKIVLEARPTVLNHNIETVRSIFNKVRPKGDYDLSLEFLRKSKEIAPEIVTKSGIMVGLGESTNEISETMFDLSEQSVDILTVGQYLRPSAKHVAMTRFYTPVEFKSIEEEGKRLGFSTVASGPLIRSSYHADELHSFSVSK
;
A
#
# COMPACT_ATOMS: atom_id res chain seq x y z
N MET A 1 15.95 1.71 18.52
CA MET A 1 15.81 0.44 17.77
C MET A 1 17.19 -0.10 17.51
N PRO A 2 17.46 -1.41 17.64
CA PRO A 2 18.73 -1.97 17.19
C PRO A 2 18.82 -1.79 15.68
N ILE A 3 19.86 -1.09 15.24
CA ILE A 3 20.19 -0.88 13.84
C ILE A 3 21.20 -1.97 13.50
N GLY A 4 20.78 -3.01 12.79
CA GLY A 4 21.65 -4.11 12.38
C GLY A 4 22.42 -3.80 11.08
N PRO A 5 23.33 -4.69 10.67
CA PRO A 5 24.14 -4.50 9.47
C PRO A 5 23.30 -4.46 8.18
N ASN A 6 22.24 -5.26 8.08
CA ASN A 6 21.37 -5.28 6.91
C ASN A 6 20.58 -3.97 6.75
N TYR A 7 20.15 -3.37 7.86
CA TYR A 7 19.53 -2.04 7.84
C TYR A 7 20.45 -0.98 7.20
N ILE A 8 21.72 -0.98 7.60
CA ILE A 8 22.71 0.00 7.08
C ILE A 8 22.96 -0.25 5.59
N GLU A 9 23.12 -1.51 5.19
CA GLU A 9 23.32 -1.91 3.79
C GLU A 9 22.12 -1.48 2.92
N THR A 10 20.90 -1.82 3.33
CA THR A 10 19.67 -1.44 2.64
C THR A 10 19.56 0.08 2.48
N ARG A 11 19.77 0.82 3.57
CA ARG A 11 19.73 2.29 3.54
C ARG A 11 20.75 2.91 2.57
N ASN A 12 21.98 2.41 2.59
CA ASN A 12 23.05 2.93 1.73
C ASN A 12 22.77 2.63 0.24
N LEU A 13 22.28 1.45 -0.05
CA LEU A 13 21.89 1.06 -1.41
C LEU A 13 20.78 1.96 -1.95
N LEU A 14 19.69 2.12 -1.19
CA LEU A 14 18.54 2.93 -1.59
C LEU A 14 18.95 4.38 -1.87
N LYS A 15 19.78 4.97 -0.99
CA LYS A 15 20.31 6.32 -1.18
C LYS A 15 21.25 6.41 -2.39
N GLY A 16 22.10 5.40 -2.61
CA GLY A 16 23.03 5.36 -3.73
C GLY A 16 22.32 5.31 -5.08
N LEU A 17 21.11 4.74 -5.14
CA LEU A 17 20.27 4.64 -6.34
C LEU A 17 19.22 5.76 -6.47
N GLY A 18 19.19 6.71 -5.52
CA GLY A 18 18.23 7.82 -5.52
C GLY A 18 16.77 7.38 -5.34
N LEU A 19 16.54 6.26 -4.64
CA LEU A 19 15.21 5.69 -4.46
C LEU A 19 14.55 6.20 -3.18
N ASN A 20 13.26 6.53 -3.27
CA ASN A 20 12.41 6.90 -2.15
C ASN A 20 11.74 5.66 -1.54
N THR A 21 11.46 5.70 -0.23
CA THR A 21 10.70 4.65 0.44
C THR A 21 9.61 5.24 1.31
N VAL A 22 8.45 4.60 1.31
CA VAL A 22 7.37 4.95 2.26
C VAL A 22 7.79 4.70 3.70
N CYS A 23 8.79 3.82 3.91
CA CYS A 23 9.33 3.52 5.24
C CYS A 23 9.96 4.77 5.90
N GLU A 24 10.68 5.58 5.12
CA GLU A 24 11.27 6.85 5.58
C GLU A 24 10.23 7.98 5.55
N GLU A 25 9.56 8.19 4.42
CA GLU A 25 8.63 9.31 4.20
C GLU A 25 7.41 9.27 5.15
N ALA A 26 6.82 8.10 5.36
CA ALA A 26 5.71 7.91 6.29
C ALA A 26 6.15 7.72 7.75
N LYS A 27 7.46 7.75 8.06
CA LYS A 27 8.01 7.53 9.41
C LYS A 27 7.51 6.21 10.01
N CYS A 28 7.59 5.12 9.23
CA CYS A 28 7.04 3.84 9.58
C CYS A 28 7.70 3.28 10.86
N PRO A 29 6.91 2.83 11.87
CA PRO A 29 7.47 2.26 13.10
C PRO A 29 8.20 0.94 12.87
N ASN A 30 7.92 0.23 11.77
CA ASN A 30 8.46 -1.08 11.45
C ASN A 30 9.77 -1.02 10.63
N ILE A 31 10.26 0.17 10.27
CA ILE A 31 11.42 0.34 9.38
C ILE A 31 12.65 -0.47 9.83
N GLY A 32 12.91 -0.51 11.15
CA GLY A 32 14.06 -1.24 11.71
C GLY A 32 13.96 -2.76 11.47
N ASP A 33 12.78 -3.33 11.63
CA ASP A 33 12.52 -4.75 11.40
C ASP A 33 12.56 -5.08 9.90
N CYS A 34 11.81 -4.34 9.09
CA CYS A 34 11.74 -4.56 7.65
C CYS A 34 13.13 -4.49 6.98
N TRP A 35 13.89 -3.44 7.27
CA TRP A 35 15.20 -3.25 6.63
C TRP A 35 16.27 -4.23 7.12
N GLU A 36 16.17 -4.68 8.38
CA GLU A 36 17.03 -5.77 8.85
C GLU A 36 16.72 -7.11 8.14
N ARG A 37 15.46 -7.32 7.76
CA ARG A 37 15.01 -8.45 6.92
C ARG A 37 15.27 -8.22 5.42
N LYS A 38 15.94 -7.11 5.04
CA LYS A 38 16.17 -6.68 3.64
C LYS A 38 14.87 -6.45 2.86
N THR A 39 13.78 -6.08 3.52
CA THR A 39 12.51 -5.72 2.89
C THR A 39 12.26 -4.22 2.96
N ALA A 40 11.85 -3.61 1.84
CA ALA A 40 11.48 -2.21 1.77
C ALA A 40 10.23 -2.03 0.91
N THR A 41 9.45 -1.00 1.23
CA THR A 41 8.35 -0.55 0.37
C THR A 41 8.86 0.66 -0.41
N PHE A 42 9.08 0.45 -1.70
CA PHE A 42 9.56 1.51 -2.59
C PHE A 42 8.43 2.47 -2.92
N MET A 43 8.77 3.75 -2.97
CA MET A 43 7.84 4.81 -3.35
C MET A 43 8.33 5.47 -4.64
N ILE A 44 7.60 5.30 -5.72
CA ILE A 44 7.91 5.82 -7.06
C ILE A 44 7.18 7.12 -7.35
N LEU A 45 7.48 7.74 -8.49
CA LEU A 45 6.93 9.01 -8.98
C LEU A 45 7.39 10.24 -8.17
N GLY A 46 8.49 10.11 -7.43
CA GLY A 46 9.07 11.15 -6.59
C GLY A 46 8.57 11.12 -5.12
N ASP A 47 8.74 12.24 -4.43
CA ASP A 47 8.50 12.40 -2.98
C ASP A 47 7.42 13.45 -2.64
N VAL A 48 6.81 14.08 -3.67
CA VAL A 48 5.78 15.11 -3.51
C VAL A 48 4.46 14.65 -4.12
N CYS A 49 3.41 14.56 -3.29
CA CYS A 49 2.09 14.11 -3.66
C CYS A 49 1.19 15.28 -4.10
N THR A 50 0.36 15.12 -5.14
CA THR A 50 -0.65 16.11 -5.55
C THR A 50 -1.84 16.17 -4.61
N ARG A 51 -2.00 15.16 -3.73
CA ARG A 51 -3.05 15.08 -2.71
C ARG A 51 -2.48 15.33 -1.31
N ALA A 52 -3.35 15.72 -0.37
CA ALA A 52 -3.00 16.05 1.01
C ALA A 52 -3.88 15.27 1.99
N CYS A 53 -3.72 13.95 2.01
CA CYS A 53 -4.42 13.08 2.95
C CYS A 53 -3.99 13.40 4.38
N ARG A 54 -4.97 13.63 5.27
CA ARG A 54 -4.69 14.15 6.62
C ARG A 54 -4.05 13.15 7.58
N TYR A 55 -3.90 11.91 7.18
CA TYR A 55 -3.19 10.87 7.91
C TYR A 55 -1.73 10.69 7.44
N CYS A 56 -1.43 11.14 6.22
CA CYS A 56 -0.18 10.83 5.53
C CYS A 56 0.92 11.86 5.83
N ALA A 57 2.13 11.38 6.11
CA ALA A 57 3.29 12.23 6.38
C ALA A 57 4.07 12.63 5.12
N VAL A 58 3.75 12.06 3.96
CA VAL A 58 4.37 12.40 2.68
C VAL A 58 4.09 13.87 2.33
N SER A 59 5.09 14.54 1.78
CA SER A 59 5.01 15.95 1.39
C SER A 59 3.96 16.16 0.30
N SER A 60 3.15 17.22 0.43
CA SER A 60 2.13 17.57 -0.56
C SER A 60 2.48 18.86 -1.28
N GLY A 61 2.25 18.92 -2.61
CA GLY A 61 2.56 20.11 -3.38
C GLY A 61 2.55 19.86 -4.88
N LYS A 62 3.38 20.63 -5.59
CA LYS A 62 3.63 20.45 -7.01
C LYS A 62 4.83 19.51 -7.17
N PRO A 63 4.64 18.30 -7.72
CA PRO A 63 5.73 17.36 -7.95
C PRO A 63 6.74 17.88 -8.98
N LEU A 64 7.95 17.33 -8.93
CA LEU A 64 8.97 17.52 -9.95
C LEU A 64 8.69 16.65 -11.19
N GLU A 65 9.52 16.83 -12.23
CA GLU A 65 9.53 15.94 -13.39
C GLU A 65 9.88 14.50 -12.97
N LEU A 66 9.39 13.55 -13.78
CA LEU A 66 9.66 12.13 -13.55
C LEU A 66 11.14 11.82 -13.84
N ASP A 67 11.74 10.97 -13.02
CA ASP A 67 13.04 10.38 -13.33
C ASP A 67 12.85 9.20 -14.30
N PRO A 68 13.31 9.29 -15.55
CA PRO A 68 13.18 8.21 -16.52
C PRO A 68 13.96 6.94 -16.12
N ASN A 69 14.92 7.05 -15.20
CA ASN A 69 15.73 5.93 -14.72
C ASN A 69 15.12 5.24 -13.48
N GLU A 70 14.06 5.79 -12.88
CA GLU A 70 13.47 5.25 -11.67
C GLU A 70 13.10 3.75 -11.78
N PRO A 71 12.46 3.27 -12.88
CA PRO A 71 12.15 1.83 -13.03
C PRO A 71 13.41 0.95 -13.06
N GLU A 72 14.45 1.38 -13.73
CA GLU A 72 15.71 0.65 -13.85
C GLU A 72 16.50 0.64 -12.52
N ASN A 73 16.53 1.75 -11.81
CA ASN A 73 17.15 1.88 -10.49
C ASN A 73 16.43 1.00 -9.47
N LEU A 74 15.09 0.98 -9.50
CA LEU A 74 14.27 0.12 -8.66
C LEU A 74 14.55 -1.37 -8.93
N ALA A 75 14.54 -1.79 -10.18
CA ALA A 75 14.83 -3.18 -10.56
C ALA A 75 16.25 -3.60 -10.14
N SER A 76 17.23 -2.68 -10.25
CA SER A 76 18.59 -2.91 -9.79
C SER A 76 18.65 -3.11 -8.25
N ALA A 77 17.92 -2.28 -7.49
CA ALA A 77 17.85 -2.44 -6.03
C ALA A 77 17.23 -3.79 -5.64
N VAL A 78 16.12 -4.18 -6.26
CA VAL A 78 15.46 -5.48 -6.03
C VAL A 78 16.42 -6.64 -6.29
N SER A 79 17.15 -6.60 -7.41
CA SER A 79 18.11 -7.63 -7.79
C SER A 79 19.32 -7.70 -6.83
N ILE A 80 19.91 -6.54 -6.46
CA ILE A 80 21.07 -6.48 -5.55
C ILE A 80 20.70 -6.95 -4.15
N LEU A 81 19.51 -6.59 -3.65
CA LEU A 81 19.01 -7.04 -2.35
C LEU A 81 18.59 -8.52 -2.36
N GLY A 82 18.40 -9.11 -3.55
CA GLY A 82 17.96 -10.49 -3.71
C GLY A 82 16.57 -10.71 -3.13
N LEU A 83 15.63 -9.80 -3.44
CA LEU A 83 14.27 -9.87 -2.89
C LEU A 83 13.45 -10.94 -3.60
N ASP A 84 12.76 -11.77 -2.82
CA ASP A 84 11.73 -12.70 -3.31
C ASP A 84 10.35 -12.04 -3.40
N TYR A 85 10.16 -10.92 -2.71
CA TYR A 85 8.92 -10.14 -2.69
C TYR A 85 9.22 -8.64 -2.57
N VAL A 86 8.55 -7.84 -3.39
CA VAL A 86 8.69 -6.38 -3.36
C VAL A 86 7.34 -5.70 -3.33
N VAL A 87 7.23 -4.64 -2.53
CA VAL A 87 6.06 -3.75 -2.54
C VAL A 87 6.45 -2.41 -3.16
N ILE A 88 5.71 -1.99 -4.17
CA ILE A 88 5.86 -0.72 -4.87
C ILE A 88 4.63 0.13 -4.59
N THR A 89 4.81 1.32 -4.11
CA THR A 89 3.75 2.33 -3.98
C THR A 89 4.18 3.63 -4.65
N SER A 90 3.31 4.63 -4.65
CA SER A 90 3.63 5.93 -5.22
C SER A 90 3.04 7.08 -4.42
N VAL A 91 3.49 8.29 -4.73
CA VAL A 91 2.71 9.50 -4.50
C VAL A 91 1.58 9.58 -5.52
N ASP A 92 0.47 10.27 -5.20
CA ASP A 92 -0.54 10.61 -6.22
C ASP A 92 0.02 11.65 -7.20
N ARG A 93 -0.22 11.43 -8.49
CA ARG A 93 0.21 12.27 -9.61
C ARG A 93 -0.99 12.64 -10.48
N ASP A 94 -2.00 13.31 -9.87
CA ASP A 94 -3.18 13.80 -10.61
C ASP A 94 -2.83 14.83 -11.72
N ASP A 95 -1.57 15.26 -11.77
CA ASP A 95 -1.00 16.12 -12.80
C ASP A 95 -0.59 15.35 -14.09
N LEU A 96 -0.48 14.02 -14.02
CA LEU A 96 -0.17 13.16 -15.17
C LEU A 96 -1.47 12.60 -15.78
N CYS A 97 -1.49 12.45 -17.10
CA CYS A 97 -2.69 12.00 -17.83
C CYS A 97 -3.13 10.56 -17.46
N ASP A 98 -2.19 9.72 -17.04
CA ASP A 98 -2.42 8.33 -16.60
C ASP A 98 -2.20 8.15 -15.09
N GLY A 99 -2.05 9.26 -14.33
CA GLY A 99 -1.78 9.19 -12.89
C GLY A 99 -0.49 8.46 -12.52
N GLY A 100 0.40 8.18 -13.48
CA GLY A 100 1.65 7.44 -13.30
C GLY A 100 1.54 5.93 -13.52
N ALA A 101 0.43 5.43 -14.07
CA ALA A 101 0.22 4.00 -14.31
C ALA A 101 1.29 3.37 -15.24
N SER A 102 1.75 4.10 -16.25
CA SER A 102 2.83 3.66 -17.13
C SER A 102 4.16 3.45 -16.39
N VAL A 103 4.44 4.27 -15.38
CA VAL A 103 5.65 4.10 -14.55
C VAL A 103 5.54 2.85 -13.67
N PHE A 104 4.38 2.57 -13.08
CA PHE A 104 4.13 1.29 -12.38
C PHE A 104 4.39 0.10 -13.31
N ALA A 105 3.82 0.11 -14.53
CA ALA A 105 4.00 -0.95 -15.50
C ALA A 105 5.49 -1.13 -15.89
N ASN A 106 6.22 -0.04 -16.10
CA ASN A 106 7.65 -0.07 -16.41
C ASN A 106 8.45 -0.65 -15.23
N CYS A 107 8.15 -0.27 -13.99
CA CYS A 107 8.79 -0.84 -12.79
C CYS A 107 8.57 -2.35 -12.70
N ILE A 108 7.33 -2.82 -12.90
CA ILE A 108 7.00 -4.24 -12.89
C ILE A 108 7.80 -5.00 -13.95
N ASN A 109 7.84 -4.48 -15.18
CA ASN A 109 8.55 -5.12 -16.29
C ASN A 109 10.06 -5.15 -16.06
N SER A 110 10.67 -4.04 -15.63
CA SER A 110 12.11 -3.97 -15.34
C SER A 110 12.51 -4.93 -14.19
N ILE A 111 11.68 -5.08 -13.17
CA ILE A 111 11.92 -6.04 -12.08
C ILE A 111 11.86 -7.47 -12.62
N ARG A 112 10.88 -7.81 -13.46
CA ARG A 112 10.79 -9.16 -14.06
C ARG A 112 11.97 -9.52 -14.91
N GLU A 113 12.56 -8.55 -15.61
CA GLU A 113 13.77 -8.77 -16.41
C GLU A 113 14.98 -9.06 -15.51
N LYS A 114 15.15 -8.34 -14.40
CA LYS A 114 16.33 -8.46 -13.52
C LYS A 114 16.19 -9.46 -12.40
N ALA A 115 14.97 -9.68 -11.90
CA ALA A 115 14.64 -10.58 -10.78
C ALA A 115 13.35 -11.38 -11.09
N PRO A 116 13.37 -12.30 -12.06
CA PRO A 116 12.17 -12.99 -12.55
C PRO A 116 11.45 -13.85 -11.49
N HIS A 117 12.13 -14.20 -10.40
CA HIS A 117 11.56 -14.93 -9.27
C HIS A 117 10.81 -14.03 -8.28
N CYS A 118 11.05 -12.71 -8.33
CA CYS A 118 10.49 -11.77 -7.37
C CYS A 118 8.99 -11.58 -7.60
N GLN A 119 8.20 -11.77 -6.56
CA GLN A 119 6.78 -11.44 -6.57
C GLN A 119 6.59 -9.94 -6.33
N ILE A 120 5.63 -9.34 -7.03
CA ILE A 120 5.48 -7.88 -7.09
C ILE A 120 4.08 -7.51 -6.61
N GLU A 121 3.99 -6.82 -5.47
CA GLU A 121 2.79 -6.14 -5.00
C GLU A 121 2.87 -4.66 -5.39
N VAL A 122 1.77 -4.12 -5.91
CA VAL A 122 1.64 -2.68 -6.18
C VAL A 122 0.54 -2.10 -5.30
N LEU A 123 0.84 -1.05 -4.55
CA LEU A 123 -0.14 -0.23 -3.83
C LEU A 123 -0.37 1.04 -4.64
N THR A 124 -1.47 1.06 -5.38
CA THR A 124 -1.79 2.12 -6.33
C THR A 124 -2.77 3.15 -5.77
N PRO A 125 -2.74 4.41 -6.27
CA PRO A 125 -3.85 5.34 -6.12
C PRO A 125 -5.08 4.85 -6.90
N ASP A 126 -6.20 5.60 -6.78
CA ASP A 126 -7.42 5.38 -7.55
C ASP A 126 -7.37 5.94 -8.98
N PHE A 127 -6.22 6.50 -9.39
CA PHE A 127 -6.00 7.19 -10.66
C PHE A 127 -7.12 8.19 -11.01
N ALA A 128 -7.74 8.80 -10.00
CA ALA A 128 -8.90 9.71 -10.16
C ALA A 128 -10.05 9.10 -11.00
N GLY A 129 -10.25 7.77 -10.94
CA GLY A 129 -11.26 7.04 -11.68
C GLY A 129 -10.88 6.71 -13.14
N ASN A 130 -9.63 6.90 -13.52
CA ASN A 130 -9.14 6.49 -14.84
C ASN A 130 -8.92 4.95 -14.88
N PHE A 131 -9.92 4.19 -15.32
CA PHE A 131 -9.82 2.73 -15.41
C PHE A 131 -8.95 2.24 -16.56
N ASP A 132 -8.64 3.07 -17.57
CA ASP A 132 -7.61 2.74 -18.57
C ASP A 132 -6.22 2.73 -17.93
N ALA A 133 -5.96 3.64 -16.98
CA ALA A 133 -4.74 3.62 -16.18
C ALA A 133 -4.65 2.35 -15.30
N LEU A 134 -5.75 1.95 -14.65
CA LEU A 134 -5.81 0.68 -13.93
C LEU A 134 -5.48 -0.52 -14.84
N LYS A 135 -6.03 -0.53 -16.05
CA LYS A 135 -5.78 -1.60 -17.03
C LYS A 135 -4.31 -1.69 -17.41
N ILE A 136 -3.60 -0.57 -17.61
CA ILE A 136 -2.16 -0.54 -17.88
C ILE A 136 -1.37 -1.26 -16.77
N VAL A 137 -1.71 -1.01 -15.50
CA VAL A 137 -1.05 -1.66 -14.36
C VAL A 137 -1.36 -3.15 -14.32
N LEU A 138 -2.62 -3.55 -14.54
CA LEU A 138 -3.04 -4.96 -14.51
C LEU A 138 -2.45 -5.77 -15.68
N GLU A 139 -2.33 -5.18 -16.86
CA GLU A 139 -1.67 -5.80 -18.02
C GLU A 139 -0.17 -6.08 -17.77
N ALA A 140 0.47 -5.28 -16.92
CA ALA A 140 1.82 -5.57 -16.44
C ALA A 140 1.85 -6.75 -15.43
N ARG A 141 0.71 -7.31 -15.02
CA ARG A 141 0.54 -8.53 -14.20
C ARG A 141 1.27 -8.49 -12.85
N PRO A 142 1.01 -7.52 -11.97
CA PRO A 142 1.49 -7.62 -10.60
C PRO A 142 0.95 -8.91 -9.94
N THR A 143 1.64 -9.42 -8.95
CA THR A 143 1.17 -10.56 -8.14
C THR A 143 -0.02 -10.16 -7.28
N VAL A 144 0.05 -8.96 -6.69
CA VAL A 144 -1.01 -8.37 -5.85
C VAL A 144 -1.25 -6.93 -6.28
N LEU A 145 -2.53 -6.59 -6.50
CA LEU A 145 -2.98 -5.20 -6.59
C LEU A 145 -3.58 -4.78 -5.24
N ASN A 146 -2.96 -3.80 -4.62
CA ASN A 146 -3.42 -3.21 -3.37
C ASN A 146 -3.95 -1.80 -3.62
N HIS A 147 -5.13 -1.51 -3.09
CA HIS A 147 -5.68 -0.16 -2.98
C HIS A 147 -6.37 -0.01 -1.63
N ASN A 148 -5.79 0.80 -0.75
CA ASN A 148 -6.34 0.97 0.59
C ASN A 148 -7.58 1.86 0.57
N ILE A 149 -8.67 1.41 1.25
CA ILE A 149 -9.83 2.26 1.55
C ILE A 149 -9.52 3.27 2.65
N GLU A 150 -8.53 2.99 3.48
CA GLU A 150 -7.95 3.80 4.55
C GLU A 150 -8.82 3.95 5.80
N THR A 151 -10.11 4.24 5.67
CA THR A 151 -11.02 4.44 6.81
C THR A 151 -12.48 4.21 6.42
N VAL A 152 -13.37 4.28 7.41
CA VAL A 152 -14.80 4.09 7.22
C VAL A 152 -15.48 5.26 6.52
N ARG A 153 -16.64 5.01 5.90
CA ARG A 153 -17.38 5.96 5.05
C ARG A 153 -17.68 7.30 5.75
N SER A 154 -18.13 7.28 6.99
CA SER A 154 -18.59 8.49 7.70
C SER A 154 -17.51 9.53 7.92
N ILE A 155 -16.27 9.11 8.07
CA ILE A 155 -15.13 10.01 8.30
C ILE A 155 -14.17 10.09 7.11
N PHE A 156 -14.47 9.41 6.00
CA PHE A 156 -13.59 9.30 4.84
C PHE A 156 -13.14 10.66 4.32
N ASN A 157 -14.08 11.58 4.03
CA ASN A 157 -13.77 12.91 3.52
C ASN A 157 -12.95 13.78 4.49
N LYS A 158 -13.09 13.52 5.81
CA LYS A 158 -12.27 14.20 6.82
C LYS A 158 -10.82 13.71 6.79
N VAL A 159 -10.62 12.43 6.51
CA VAL A 159 -9.31 11.75 6.54
C VAL A 159 -8.61 11.84 5.19
N ARG A 160 -9.35 11.68 4.09
CA ARG A 160 -8.89 11.66 2.69
C ARG A 160 -9.70 12.64 1.82
N PRO A 161 -9.48 13.98 1.95
CA PRO A 161 -10.35 15.02 1.37
C PRO A 161 -10.49 14.99 -0.15
N LYS A 162 -9.50 14.49 -0.88
CA LYS A 162 -9.51 14.35 -2.35
C LYS A 162 -9.82 12.92 -2.81
N GLY A 163 -10.10 12.01 -1.89
CA GLY A 163 -10.49 10.65 -2.22
C GLY A 163 -12.01 10.53 -2.31
N ASP A 164 -12.46 9.41 -2.85
CA ASP A 164 -13.86 9.01 -2.89
C ASP A 164 -13.97 7.56 -2.42
N TYR A 165 -14.88 7.31 -1.45
CA TYR A 165 -15.06 6.00 -0.85
C TYR A 165 -15.66 5.01 -1.85
N ASP A 166 -16.69 5.43 -2.59
CA ASP A 166 -17.37 4.59 -3.56
C ASP A 166 -16.48 4.31 -4.78
N LEU A 167 -15.68 5.30 -5.21
CA LEU A 167 -14.68 5.11 -6.25
C LEU A 167 -13.61 4.09 -5.83
N SER A 168 -13.18 4.12 -4.55
CA SER A 168 -12.20 3.14 -4.05
C SER A 168 -12.76 1.70 -4.09
N LEU A 169 -14.04 1.51 -3.76
CA LEU A 169 -14.72 0.23 -3.90
C LEU A 169 -14.86 -0.18 -5.37
N GLU A 170 -15.30 0.74 -6.23
CA GLU A 170 -15.42 0.49 -7.66
C GLU A 170 -14.08 0.14 -8.29
N PHE A 171 -13.00 0.79 -7.88
CA PHE A 171 -11.64 0.50 -8.33
C PHE A 171 -11.24 -0.96 -8.04
N LEU A 172 -11.48 -1.43 -6.81
CA LEU A 172 -11.22 -2.83 -6.43
C LEU A 172 -12.09 -3.81 -7.20
N ARG A 173 -13.39 -3.51 -7.37
CA ARG A 173 -14.30 -4.32 -8.18
C ARG A 173 -13.82 -4.40 -9.64
N LYS A 174 -13.48 -3.27 -10.24
CA LYS A 174 -12.96 -3.20 -11.62
C LYS A 174 -11.66 -3.98 -11.78
N SER A 175 -10.79 -3.99 -10.76
CA SER A 175 -9.57 -4.79 -10.78
C SER A 175 -9.88 -6.28 -10.94
N LYS A 176 -10.86 -6.78 -10.20
CA LYS A 176 -11.33 -8.18 -10.31
C LYS A 176 -12.05 -8.48 -11.63
N GLU A 177 -12.79 -7.53 -12.17
CA GLU A 177 -13.46 -7.70 -13.48
C GLU A 177 -12.45 -7.79 -14.63
N ILE A 178 -11.37 -6.98 -14.59
CA ILE A 178 -10.35 -6.92 -15.64
C ILE A 178 -9.37 -8.08 -15.53
N ALA A 179 -8.94 -8.42 -14.33
CA ALA A 179 -7.90 -9.43 -14.07
C ALA A 179 -8.26 -10.29 -12.83
N PRO A 180 -9.21 -11.21 -12.96
CA PRO A 180 -9.73 -12.01 -11.83
C PRO A 180 -8.65 -12.90 -11.16
N GLU A 181 -7.57 -13.21 -11.87
CA GLU A 181 -6.44 -13.99 -11.37
C GLU A 181 -5.50 -13.20 -10.47
N ILE A 182 -5.53 -11.87 -10.52
CA ILE A 182 -4.68 -11.03 -9.66
C ILE A 182 -5.31 -10.94 -8.27
N VAL A 183 -4.49 -11.22 -7.25
CA VAL A 183 -4.90 -11.08 -5.85
C VAL A 183 -5.13 -9.60 -5.54
N THR A 184 -6.30 -9.27 -4.98
CA THR A 184 -6.63 -7.92 -4.56
C THR A 184 -6.47 -7.75 -3.05
N LYS A 185 -6.05 -6.56 -2.64
CA LYS A 185 -5.79 -6.24 -1.24
C LYS A 185 -6.30 -4.84 -0.90
N SER A 186 -6.79 -4.68 0.33
CA SER A 186 -7.14 -3.36 0.87
C SER A 186 -6.75 -3.24 2.34
N GLY A 187 -6.67 -2.01 2.82
CA GLY A 187 -6.29 -1.71 4.20
C GLY A 187 -7.17 -0.65 4.86
N ILE A 188 -7.41 -0.83 6.15
CA ILE A 188 -8.15 0.08 7.02
C ILE A 188 -7.27 0.50 8.19
N MET A 189 -7.24 1.79 8.48
CA MET A 189 -6.70 2.33 9.73
C MET A 189 -7.81 2.53 10.75
N VAL A 190 -7.60 2.09 11.99
CA VAL A 190 -8.53 2.29 13.10
C VAL A 190 -7.97 3.23 14.16
N GLY A 191 -8.85 3.89 14.91
CA GLY A 191 -8.51 4.90 15.93
C GLY A 191 -8.67 6.33 15.45
N LEU A 192 -9.43 6.57 14.36
CA LEU A 192 -9.72 7.87 13.77
C LEU A 192 -11.07 8.46 14.22
N GLY A 193 -11.89 7.69 14.96
CA GLY A 193 -13.18 8.09 15.48
C GLY A 193 -14.36 7.26 14.96
N GLU A 194 -14.07 6.22 14.21
CA GLU A 194 -15.03 5.22 13.74
C GLU A 194 -15.61 4.38 14.90
N SER A 195 -16.80 3.86 14.71
CA SER A 195 -17.41 2.84 15.54
C SER A 195 -17.08 1.43 15.05
N THR A 196 -17.26 0.43 15.89
CA THR A 196 -17.07 -0.98 15.50
C THR A 196 -18.03 -1.39 14.38
N ASN A 197 -19.28 -0.92 14.40
CA ASN A 197 -20.25 -1.20 13.35
C ASN A 197 -19.81 -0.65 11.98
N GLU A 198 -19.25 0.57 11.95
CA GLU A 198 -18.77 1.16 10.72
C GLU A 198 -17.54 0.39 10.16
N ILE A 199 -16.69 -0.18 11.03
CA ILE A 199 -15.62 -1.06 10.58
C ILE A 199 -16.22 -2.32 9.94
N SER A 200 -17.20 -2.96 10.59
CA SER A 200 -17.91 -4.13 10.05
C SER A 200 -18.57 -3.83 8.70
N GLU A 201 -19.25 -2.69 8.58
CA GLU A 201 -19.86 -2.24 7.32
C GLU A 201 -18.80 -2.04 6.22
N THR A 202 -17.66 -1.41 6.55
CA THR A 202 -16.57 -1.21 5.58
C THR A 202 -15.94 -2.54 5.15
N MET A 203 -15.78 -3.48 6.08
CA MET A 203 -15.30 -4.83 5.76
C MET A 203 -16.29 -5.57 4.87
N PHE A 204 -17.59 -5.44 5.13
CA PHE A 204 -18.64 -5.99 4.25
C PHE A 204 -18.59 -5.36 2.86
N ASP A 205 -18.53 -4.02 2.76
CA ASP A 205 -18.39 -3.31 1.48
C ASP A 205 -17.20 -3.84 0.65
N LEU A 206 -16.04 -4.08 1.29
CA LEU A 206 -14.85 -4.62 0.62
C LEU A 206 -15.04 -6.09 0.19
N SER A 207 -15.70 -6.92 1.01
CA SER A 207 -15.95 -8.33 0.69
C SER A 207 -16.88 -8.47 -0.53
N GLU A 208 -17.88 -7.58 -0.65
CA GLU A 208 -18.76 -7.51 -1.81
C GLU A 208 -18.02 -7.14 -3.11
N GLN A 209 -16.84 -6.49 -3.01
CA GLN A 209 -15.96 -6.24 -4.16
C GLN A 209 -14.97 -7.38 -4.44
N SER A 210 -15.13 -8.52 -3.77
CA SER A 210 -14.25 -9.68 -3.90
C SER A 210 -12.78 -9.39 -3.59
N VAL A 211 -12.54 -8.56 -2.58
CA VAL A 211 -11.19 -8.30 -2.07
C VAL A 211 -10.67 -9.55 -1.35
N ASP A 212 -9.48 -10.02 -1.73
CA ASP A 212 -8.92 -11.27 -1.19
C ASP A 212 -8.25 -11.07 0.17
N ILE A 213 -7.47 -9.99 0.33
CA ILE A 213 -6.65 -9.74 1.52
C ILE A 213 -7.08 -8.43 2.19
N LEU A 214 -7.31 -8.50 3.50
CA LEU A 214 -7.61 -7.33 4.33
C LEU A 214 -6.50 -7.10 5.36
N THR A 215 -6.05 -5.84 5.49
CA THR A 215 -5.16 -5.42 6.58
C THR A 215 -5.85 -4.37 7.45
N VAL A 216 -5.76 -4.52 8.77
CA VAL A 216 -6.32 -3.55 9.72
C VAL A 216 -5.25 -3.16 10.74
N GLY A 217 -4.87 -1.87 10.75
CA GLY A 217 -3.79 -1.35 11.58
C GLY A 217 -4.19 -0.16 12.43
N GLN A 218 -3.54 0.02 13.58
CA GLN A 218 -3.73 1.21 14.41
C GLN A 218 -3.20 2.45 13.67
N TYR A 219 -4.03 3.47 13.55
CA TYR A 219 -3.55 4.79 13.14
C TYR A 219 -2.58 5.35 14.19
N LEU A 220 -1.38 5.71 13.75
CA LEU A 220 -0.37 6.40 14.56
C LEU A 220 -0.16 7.78 13.97
N ARG A 221 -0.55 8.80 14.70
CA ARG A 221 -0.51 10.19 14.25
C ARG A 221 0.92 10.67 13.99
N PRO A 222 1.30 11.02 12.74
CA PRO A 222 2.68 11.38 12.44
C PRO A 222 3.12 12.70 13.10
N SER A 223 2.23 13.68 13.20
CA SER A 223 2.49 14.95 13.89
C SER A 223 1.19 15.67 14.29
N ALA A 224 1.29 16.75 15.07
CA ALA A 224 0.13 17.56 15.49
C ALA A 224 -0.67 18.19 14.32
N LYS A 225 -0.09 18.25 13.12
CA LYS A 225 -0.76 18.78 11.90
C LYS A 225 -1.73 17.78 11.27
N HIS A 226 -1.56 16.48 11.54
CA HIS A 226 -2.38 15.41 10.99
C HIS A 226 -3.66 15.21 11.80
N VAL A 227 -4.61 14.45 11.24
CA VAL A 227 -5.87 14.12 11.93
C VAL A 227 -5.59 13.54 13.32
N ALA A 228 -6.37 13.96 14.30
CA ALA A 228 -6.18 13.48 15.68
C ALA A 228 -6.55 11.99 15.78
N MET A 229 -5.71 11.23 16.47
CA MET A 229 -6.05 9.89 16.91
C MET A 229 -7.05 10.00 18.08
N THR A 230 -8.12 9.22 18.04
CA THR A 230 -9.18 9.23 19.06
C THR A 230 -8.95 8.21 20.16
N ARG A 231 -8.50 7.00 19.81
CA ARG A 231 -8.21 5.94 20.78
C ARG A 231 -7.24 4.89 20.23
N PHE A 232 -6.67 4.11 21.12
CA PHE A 232 -6.01 2.85 20.78
C PHE A 232 -7.01 1.69 20.88
N TYR A 233 -6.92 0.78 19.91
CA TYR A 233 -7.60 -0.51 19.95
C TYR A 233 -6.77 -1.52 20.74
N THR A 234 -7.44 -2.36 21.51
CA THR A 234 -6.82 -3.43 22.27
C THR A 234 -6.48 -4.63 21.37
N PRO A 235 -5.55 -5.52 21.77
CA PRO A 235 -5.29 -6.76 21.04
C PRO A 235 -6.54 -7.64 20.87
N VAL A 236 -7.46 -7.62 21.84
CA VAL A 236 -8.73 -8.37 21.77
C VAL A 236 -9.64 -7.82 20.68
N GLU A 237 -9.75 -6.49 20.56
CA GLU A 237 -10.52 -5.86 19.48
C GLU A 237 -9.94 -6.17 18.11
N PHE A 238 -8.61 -6.09 17.95
CA PHE A 238 -7.96 -6.50 16.70
C PHE A 238 -8.23 -7.96 16.36
N LYS A 239 -8.22 -8.86 17.33
CA LYS A 239 -8.56 -10.26 17.12
C LYS A 239 -10.01 -10.45 16.70
N SER A 240 -10.94 -9.71 17.30
CA SER A 240 -12.37 -9.74 16.90
C SER A 240 -12.55 -9.28 15.45
N ILE A 241 -11.85 -8.22 15.03
CA ILE A 241 -11.86 -7.73 13.63
C ILE A 241 -11.31 -8.81 12.68
N GLU A 242 -10.21 -9.47 13.04
CA GLU A 242 -9.64 -10.57 12.25
C GLU A 242 -10.65 -11.72 12.06
N GLU A 243 -11.29 -12.14 13.16
CA GLU A 243 -12.27 -13.24 13.13
C GLU A 243 -13.51 -12.88 12.30
N GLU A 244 -13.95 -11.63 12.37
CA GLU A 244 -15.05 -11.13 11.56
C GLU A 244 -14.68 -11.09 10.07
N GLY A 245 -13.51 -10.60 9.70
CA GLY A 245 -13.06 -10.59 8.32
C GLY A 245 -12.96 -12.00 7.73
N LYS A 246 -12.49 -12.98 8.50
CA LYS A 246 -12.50 -14.39 8.08
C LYS A 246 -13.92 -14.90 7.83
N ARG A 247 -14.90 -14.49 8.64
CA ARG A 247 -16.33 -14.86 8.45
C ARG A 247 -16.94 -14.19 7.23
N LEU A 248 -16.49 -13.00 6.87
CA LEU A 248 -16.91 -12.29 5.65
C LEU A 248 -16.28 -12.85 4.37
N GLY A 249 -15.37 -13.82 4.47
CA GLY A 249 -14.83 -14.54 3.33
C GLY A 249 -13.50 -14.05 2.78
N PHE A 250 -12.84 -13.08 3.43
CA PHE A 250 -11.47 -12.73 3.04
C PHE A 250 -10.55 -13.95 3.15
N SER A 251 -9.74 -14.19 2.13
CA SER A 251 -8.80 -15.31 2.10
C SER A 251 -7.73 -15.15 3.20
N THR A 252 -7.32 -13.92 3.47
CA THR A 252 -6.37 -13.58 4.51
C THR A 252 -6.75 -12.25 5.19
N VAL A 253 -6.67 -12.22 6.51
CA VAL A 253 -6.87 -11.01 7.31
C VAL A 253 -5.69 -10.84 8.26
N ALA A 254 -5.01 -9.70 8.19
CA ALA A 254 -4.00 -9.30 9.17
C ALA A 254 -4.53 -8.11 9.97
N SER A 255 -4.67 -8.27 11.27
CA SER A 255 -5.22 -7.23 12.16
C SER A 255 -4.34 -7.07 13.40
N GLY A 256 -3.89 -5.85 13.67
CA GLY A 256 -3.03 -5.60 14.83
C GLY A 256 -2.44 -4.19 14.89
N PRO A 257 -1.89 -3.78 16.04
CA PRO A 257 -1.47 -2.39 16.27
C PRO A 257 -0.32 -1.93 15.35
N LEU A 258 0.56 -2.84 14.95
CA LEU A 258 1.69 -2.53 14.07
C LEU A 258 1.48 -2.99 12.62
N ILE A 259 0.32 -3.58 12.30
CA ILE A 259 0.01 -3.96 10.92
C ILE A 259 -0.04 -2.72 10.04
N ARG A 260 0.58 -2.85 8.88
CA ARG A 260 0.56 -1.91 7.75
C ARG A 260 0.33 -2.72 6.48
N SER A 261 -0.20 -2.09 5.43
CA SER A 261 -0.52 -2.80 4.19
C SER A 261 0.67 -3.55 3.59
N SER A 262 1.88 -3.03 3.77
CA SER A 262 3.11 -3.67 3.26
C SER A 262 3.90 -4.47 4.31
N TYR A 263 3.44 -4.53 5.57
CA TYR A 263 4.15 -5.26 6.63
C TYR A 263 3.88 -6.76 6.52
N HIS A 264 4.94 -7.58 6.37
CA HIS A 264 4.87 -9.02 6.11
C HIS A 264 3.98 -9.37 4.89
N ALA A 265 4.05 -8.57 3.83
CA ALA A 265 3.21 -8.72 2.65
C ALA A 265 3.43 -10.06 1.93
N ASP A 266 4.66 -10.56 1.93
CA ASP A 266 5.07 -11.88 1.43
C ASP A 266 4.34 -13.03 2.14
N GLU A 267 4.26 -12.98 3.47
CA GLU A 267 3.56 -13.98 4.28
C GLU A 267 2.05 -13.93 4.00
N LEU A 268 1.46 -12.73 3.93
CA LEU A 268 0.03 -12.55 3.68
C LEU A 268 -0.40 -13.09 2.32
N HIS A 269 0.41 -12.88 1.28
CA HIS A 269 0.17 -13.44 -0.05
C HIS A 269 0.27 -14.97 -0.03
N SER A 270 1.30 -15.53 0.59
CA SER A 270 1.49 -17.00 0.66
C SER A 270 0.30 -17.71 1.31
N PHE A 271 -0.31 -17.11 2.34
CA PHE A 271 -1.53 -17.63 2.97
C PHE A 271 -2.78 -17.51 2.09
N SER A 272 -2.84 -16.53 1.19
CA SER A 272 -4.00 -16.35 0.30
C SER A 272 -4.05 -17.37 -0.83
N VAL A 273 -2.91 -17.84 -1.30
CA VAL A 273 -2.80 -18.81 -2.42
C VAL A 273 -2.88 -20.26 -1.96
N SER A 274 -2.69 -20.54 -0.66
CA SER A 274 -2.68 -21.88 -0.09
C SER A 274 -4.06 -22.47 0.22
N LYS A 275 -5.15 -21.77 -0.14
CA LYS A 275 -6.55 -22.18 -0.01
C LYS A 275 -7.14 -22.51 -1.37
#